data_1dd251817a23d40842a302de6353a9ed
#
_entry.id   1dd251817a23d40842a302de6353a9ed
#
_cell.length_a   1.000
_cell.length_b   1.000
_cell.length_c   1.000
_cell.angle_alpha   90.00
_cell.angle_beta   90.00
_cell.angle_gamma   90.00
#
_symmetry.space_group_name_H-M   'P 1'
#
loop_
_entity.id
_entity.type
_entity.pdbx_description
1 polymer ?
#
loop_
_entity_poly.entity_id
_entity_poly.type
_entity_poly.pdbx_seq_one_letter_code
_entity_poly.pdbx_strand_id
1 'polypeptide(L)'
;DLSKNQNNCFKEAQQTSKITENQCKNLSKQFNREIEIIFESQAAILQLKNTTNRTENALEIIKSRIDQVEERISELKDRLFANTQSEEKKENEKE
;
A
#
# COMPACT_ATOMS: atom_id res chain seq x y z
N ASP A 1 -36.47 50.08 31.74
CA ASP A 1 -37.06 49.24 32.76
C ASP A 1 -36.13 48.06 33.05
N LEU A 2 -35.79 47.88 34.30
CA LEU A 2 -34.87 46.81 34.75
C LEU A 2 -35.41 45.42 34.44
N SER A 3 -36.71 45.23 34.52
CA SER A 3 -37.39 43.97 34.22
C SER A 3 -37.22 43.54 32.77
N LYS A 4 -37.39 44.50 31.84
CA LYS A 4 -37.17 44.25 30.40
C LYS A 4 -35.72 43.98 30.08
N ASN A 5 -34.82 44.68 30.71
CA ASN A 5 -33.37 44.47 30.50
C ASN A 5 -32.94 43.08 30.98
N GLN A 6 -33.45 42.62 32.13
CA GLN A 6 -33.17 41.28 32.64
C GLN A 6 -33.72 40.18 31.71
N ASN A 7 -34.94 40.37 31.17
CA ASN A 7 -35.53 39.43 30.21
C ASN A 7 -34.75 39.40 28.91
N ASN A 8 -34.26 40.53 28.43
CA ASN A 8 -33.45 40.58 27.21
C ASN A 8 -32.12 39.88 27.40
N CYS A 9 -31.46 40.09 28.55
CA CYS A 9 -30.21 39.42 28.91
C CYS A 9 -30.41 37.91 28.98
N PHE A 10 -31.51 37.45 29.57
CA PHE A 10 -31.84 36.05 29.65
C PHE A 10 -32.04 35.42 28.27
N LYS A 11 -32.78 36.10 27.39
CA LYS A 11 -33.02 35.66 26.02
C LYS A 11 -31.72 35.59 25.22
N GLU A 12 -30.85 36.58 25.36
CA GLU A 12 -29.55 36.58 24.69
C GLU A 12 -28.67 35.43 25.17
N ALA A 13 -28.67 35.16 26.48
CA ALA A 13 -27.93 34.04 27.05
C ALA A 13 -28.45 32.69 26.51
N GLN A 14 -29.78 32.54 26.38
CA GLN A 14 -30.39 31.33 25.81
C GLN A 14 -30.00 31.16 24.35
N GLN A 15 -30.01 32.24 23.57
CA GLN A 15 -29.61 32.16 22.14
C GLN A 15 -28.14 31.79 22.01
N THR A 16 -27.27 32.39 22.80
CA THR A 16 -25.85 32.11 22.81
C THR A 16 -25.60 30.64 23.17
N SER A 17 -26.33 30.14 24.18
CA SER A 17 -26.24 28.73 24.58
C SER A 17 -26.66 27.78 23.47
N LYS A 18 -27.73 28.09 22.73
CA LYS A 18 -28.19 27.31 21.58
C LYS A 18 -27.18 27.31 20.44
N ILE A 19 -26.62 28.47 20.14
CA ILE A 19 -25.60 28.61 19.10
C ILE A 19 -24.37 27.75 19.44
N THR A 20 -23.91 27.84 20.69
CA THR A 20 -22.77 27.07 21.18
C THR A 20 -23.06 25.59 21.12
N GLU A 21 -24.23 25.14 21.52
CA GLU A 21 -24.65 23.73 21.45
C GLU A 21 -24.65 23.20 20.01
N ASN A 22 -25.18 24.01 19.07
CA ASN A 22 -25.19 23.63 17.65
C ASN A 22 -23.80 23.58 17.08
N GLN A 23 -22.92 24.48 17.44
CA GLN A 23 -21.51 24.48 17.04
C GLN A 23 -20.80 23.24 17.57
N CYS A 24 -21.04 22.87 18.83
CA CYS A 24 -20.47 21.65 19.41
C CYS A 24 -20.94 20.40 18.68
N LYS A 25 -22.21 20.31 18.35
CA LYS A 25 -22.79 19.19 17.58
C LYS A 25 -22.17 19.09 16.21
N ASN A 26 -22.01 20.22 15.52
CA ASN A 26 -21.41 20.24 14.19
C ASN A 26 -19.94 19.82 14.24
N LEU A 27 -19.19 20.31 15.22
CA LEU A 27 -17.80 19.90 15.43
C LEU A 27 -17.69 18.40 15.73
N SER A 28 -18.57 17.86 16.57
CA SER A 28 -18.59 16.43 16.87
C SER A 28 -18.83 15.60 15.63
N LYS A 29 -19.77 16.00 14.78
CA LYS A 29 -20.05 15.32 13.51
C LYS A 29 -18.86 15.37 12.58
N GLN A 30 -18.21 16.52 12.49
CA GLN A 30 -17.01 16.69 11.66
C GLN A 30 -15.88 15.80 12.17
N PHE A 31 -15.63 15.78 13.46
CA PHE A 31 -14.63 14.93 14.08
C PHE A 31 -14.88 13.45 13.81
N ASN A 32 -16.13 13.02 13.97
CA ASN A 32 -16.49 11.62 13.71
C ASN A 32 -16.23 11.23 12.27
N ARG A 33 -16.54 12.11 11.31
CA ARG A 33 -16.25 11.87 9.89
C ARG A 33 -14.75 11.77 9.64
N GLU A 34 -13.97 12.66 10.23
CA GLU A 34 -12.52 12.64 10.07
C GLU A 34 -11.90 11.38 10.66
N ILE A 35 -12.41 10.94 11.82
CA ILE A 35 -11.97 9.68 12.43
C ILE A 35 -12.30 8.50 11.53
N GLU A 36 -13.49 8.44 10.94
CA GLU A 36 -13.87 7.39 10.01
C GLU A 36 -12.95 7.35 8.79
N ILE A 37 -12.64 8.53 8.22
CA ILE A 37 -11.71 8.64 7.09
C ILE A 37 -10.33 8.12 7.48
N ILE A 38 -9.85 8.46 8.67
CA ILE A 38 -8.57 7.97 9.17
C ILE A 38 -8.57 6.45 9.30
N PHE A 39 -9.60 5.86 9.87
CA PHE A 39 -9.71 4.40 10.00
C PHE A 39 -9.77 3.72 8.64
N GLU A 40 -10.53 4.25 7.69
CA GLU A 40 -10.58 3.72 6.33
C GLU A 40 -9.22 3.81 5.63
N SER A 41 -8.53 4.93 5.81
CA SER A 41 -7.20 5.14 5.25
C SER A 41 -6.18 4.16 5.85
N GLN A 42 -6.25 3.91 7.16
CA GLN A 42 -5.38 2.94 7.83
C GLN A 42 -5.64 1.52 7.32
N ALA A 43 -6.90 1.16 7.13
CA ALA A 43 -7.25 -0.15 6.57
C ALA A 43 -6.72 -0.30 5.14
N ALA A 44 -6.83 0.73 4.32
CA ALA A 44 -6.30 0.74 2.95
C ALA A 44 -4.78 0.62 2.94
N ILE A 45 -4.10 1.34 3.84
CA ILE A 45 -2.63 1.27 3.99
C ILE A 45 -2.21 -0.15 4.38
N LEU A 46 -2.93 -0.78 5.30
CA LEU A 46 -2.64 -2.15 5.72
C LEU A 46 -2.81 -3.14 4.55
N GLN A 47 -3.87 -2.99 3.75
CA GLN A 47 -4.07 -3.81 2.55
C GLN A 47 -2.96 -3.62 1.54
N LEU A 48 -2.53 -2.37 1.31
CA LEU A 48 -1.41 -2.07 0.42
C LEU A 48 -0.12 -2.71 0.92
N LYS A 49 0.13 -2.63 2.22
CA LYS A 49 1.31 -3.24 2.83
C LYS A 49 1.31 -4.76 2.63
N ASN A 50 0.16 -5.41 2.84
CA ASN A 50 0.02 -6.85 2.63
C ASN A 50 0.23 -7.22 1.16
N THR A 51 -0.34 -6.44 0.24
CA THR A 51 -0.16 -6.64 -1.20
C THR A 51 1.29 -6.46 -1.61
N THR A 52 1.96 -5.44 -1.07
CA THR A 52 3.38 -5.19 -1.33
C THR A 52 4.23 -6.38 -0.85
N ASN A 53 3.96 -6.91 0.34
CA ASN A 53 4.67 -8.06 0.86
C ASN A 53 4.48 -9.30 -0.02
N ARG A 54 3.26 -9.54 -0.49
CA ARG A 54 2.97 -10.66 -1.42
C ARG A 54 3.70 -10.47 -2.74
N THR A 55 3.74 -9.25 -3.26
CA THR A 55 4.44 -8.93 -4.51
C THR A 55 5.94 -9.14 -4.35
N GLU A 56 6.52 -8.69 -3.24
CA GLU A 56 7.93 -8.93 -2.94
C GLU A 56 8.27 -10.41 -2.88
N ASN A 57 7.43 -11.22 -2.21
CA ASN A 57 7.61 -12.67 -2.15
C ASN A 57 7.52 -13.31 -3.54
N ALA A 58 6.56 -12.88 -4.35
CA ALA A 58 6.41 -13.36 -5.72
C ALA A 58 7.63 -13.01 -6.57
N LEU A 59 8.17 -11.79 -6.41
CA LEU A 59 9.38 -11.36 -7.12
C LEU A 59 10.60 -12.18 -6.71
N GLU A 60 10.73 -12.54 -5.44
CA GLU A 60 11.81 -13.42 -4.98
C GLU A 60 11.73 -14.81 -5.62
N ILE A 61 10.51 -15.37 -5.71
CA ILE A 61 10.29 -16.66 -6.36
C ILE A 61 10.66 -16.59 -7.85
N ILE A 62 10.23 -15.53 -8.53
CA ILE A 62 10.56 -15.32 -9.96
C ILE A 62 12.06 -15.17 -10.14
N LYS A 63 12.72 -14.42 -9.28
CA LYS A 63 14.17 -14.25 -9.32
C LYS A 63 14.88 -15.58 -9.16
N SER A 64 14.45 -16.41 -8.22
CA SER A 64 15.00 -17.74 -8.00
C SER A 64 14.83 -18.63 -9.24
N ARG A 65 13.68 -18.58 -9.91
CA ARG A 65 13.42 -19.30 -11.15
C ARG A 65 14.29 -18.82 -12.29
N ILE A 66 14.49 -17.52 -12.41
CA ILE A 66 15.39 -16.95 -13.41
C ILE A 66 16.81 -17.44 -13.19
N ASP A 67 17.29 -17.44 -11.95
CA ASP A 67 18.62 -17.94 -11.60
C ASP A 67 18.78 -19.41 -12.00
N GLN A 68 17.76 -20.24 -11.74
CA GLN A 68 17.76 -21.65 -12.15
C GLN A 68 17.79 -21.81 -13.66
N VAL A 69 17.04 -21.01 -14.39
CA VAL A 69 17.04 -21.03 -15.85
C VAL A 69 18.39 -20.60 -16.40
N GLU A 70 19.00 -19.57 -15.83
CA GLU A 70 20.34 -19.14 -16.22
C GLU A 70 21.39 -20.22 -16.00
N GLU A 71 21.30 -20.95 -14.89
CA GLU A 71 22.14 -22.11 -14.61
C GLU A 71 21.99 -23.18 -15.68
N ARG A 72 20.76 -23.53 -16.04
CA ARG A 72 20.48 -24.52 -17.09
C ARG A 72 20.99 -24.08 -18.44
N ILE A 73 20.86 -22.79 -18.76
CA ILE A 73 21.38 -22.23 -20.01
C ILE A 73 22.90 -22.36 -20.03
N SER A 74 23.58 -22.04 -18.93
CA SER A 74 25.04 -22.22 -18.82
C SER A 74 25.45 -23.67 -19.02
N GLU A 75 24.76 -24.62 -18.38
CA GLU A 75 25.04 -26.05 -18.55
C GLU A 75 24.84 -26.49 -19.98
N LEU A 76 23.77 -26.05 -20.65
CA LEU A 76 23.52 -26.39 -22.05
C LEU A 76 24.56 -25.77 -22.96
N LYS A 77 25.02 -24.57 -22.71
CA LYS A 77 26.10 -23.97 -23.48
C LYS A 77 27.41 -24.76 -23.33
N ASP A 78 27.72 -25.19 -22.12
CA ASP A 78 28.92 -25.97 -21.86
C ASP A 78 28.86 -27.34 -22.58
N ARG A 79 27.70 -28.00 -22.57
CA ARG A 79 27.50 -29.25 -23.30
C ARG A 79 27.61 -29.04 -24.79
N LEU A 80 27.03 -27.98 -25.32
CA LEU A 80 27.09 -27.66 -26.73
C LEU A 80 28.54 -27.41 -27.16
N PHE A 81 29.28 -26.68 -26.36
CA PHE A 81 30.68 -26.39 -26.59
C PHE A 81 31.51 -27.68 -26.60
N ALA A 82 31.29 -28.57 -25.61
CA ALA A 82 31.97 -29.84 -25.53
C ALA A 82 31.66 -30.74 -26.74
N ASN A 83 30.39 -30.77 -27.17
CA ASN A 83 29.97 -31.54 -28.33
C ASN A 83 30.61 -31.00 -29.62
N THR A 84 30.66 -29.70 -29.78
CA THR A 84 31.29 -29.05 -30.93
C THR A 84 32.77 -29.39 -31.01
N GLN A 85 33.49 -29.30 -29.88
CA GLN A 85 34.89 -29.68 -29.82
C GLN A 85 35.10 -31.14 -30.15
N SER A 86 34.23 -32.01 -29.67
CA SER A 86 34.28 -33.45 -29.94
C SER A 86 34.10 -33.77 -31.44
N GLU A 87 33.16 -33.09 -32.10
CA GLU A 87 32.95 -33.23 -33.54
C GLU A 87 34.12 -32.67 -34.35
N GLU A 88 34.70 -31.55 -33.98
CA GLU A 88 35.92 -31.02 -34.63
C GLU A 88 37.09 -32.00 -34.52
N LYS A 89 37.30 -32.63 -33.39
CA LYS A 89 38.33 -33.62 -33.19
C LYS A 89 38.10 -34.83 -34.08
N LYS A 90 36.85 -35.31 -34.21
CA LYS A 90 36.50 -36.43 -35.07
C LYS A 90 36.78 -36.15 -36.55
N GLU A 91 36.48 -34.95 -37.00
CA GLU A 91 36.75 -34.53 -38.37
C GLU A 91 38.26 -34.44 -38.64
N ASN A 92 39.02 -33.92 -37.71
CA ASN A 92 40.48 -33.83 -37.83
C ASN A 92 41.13 -35.25 -37.83
N GLU A 93 40.61 -36.20 -37.08
CA GLU A 93 41.08 -37.58 -37.04
C GLU A 93 40.78 -38.36 -38.31
N LYS A 94 39.75 -37.96 -39.06
CA LYS A 94 39.37 -38.63 -40.32
C LYS A 94 40.23 -38.20 -41.50
N GLU A 95 40.91 -37.12 -41.40
CA GLU A 95 41.86 -36.67 -42.40
C GLU A 95 43.23 -37.29 -42.19
#